data_18d21bc25ed5c83bb3d0cc62ad32a6eb
#
_entry.id   18d21bc25ed5c83bb3d0cc62ad32a6eb
#
_cell.length_a   1.000
_cell.length_b   1.000
_cell.length_c   1.000
_cell.angle_alpha   90.00
_cell.angle_beta   90.00
_cell.angle_gamma   90.00
#
_symmetry.space_group_name_H-M   'P 1'
#
loop_
_entity.id
_entity.type
_entity.pdbx_description
1 polymer ?
#
loop_
_entity_poly.entity_id
_entity_poly.type
_entity_poly.pdbx_seq_one_letter_code
_entity_poly.pdbx_strand_id
1 'polypeptide(L)'
;FIVNPKDLDEKTLCFDNFVDADLAGDFTTRRSTSGWVGLLNGQSGTCIPIGAHAKRQGQVGLSTPESEVLATVVGAKRSIRHHMLLCRMLKYSVKHRYLGDNPPSGHILAAGLSAQLAYMKRTQGVSLAWAHDNCSQFFEHVGSDENTADIMNKPLDAVKFAKHRTSMNIGARPEDVS
;
A
#
# COMPACT_ATOMS: atom_id res chain seq x y z
N PHE A 1 -4.69 1.13 -19.69
CA PHE A 1 -3.58 1.80 -18.99
C PHE A 1 -3.31 3.12 -19.69
N ILE A 2 -3.12 4.19 -18.91
CA ILE A 2 -2.80 5.52 -19.42
C ILE A 2 -1.33 5.78 -19.14
N VAL A 3 -0.56 6.06 -20.19
CA VAL A 3 0.85 6.50 -20.10
C VAL A 3 0.95 7.84 -20.80
N ASN A 4 1.32 8.88 -20.06
CA ASN A 4 1.59 10.18 -20.64
C ASN A 4 3.09 10.28 -20.94
N PRO A 5 3.51 10.50 -22.20
CA PRO A 5 4.93 10.62 -22.57
C PRO A 5 5.67 11.68 -21.76
N LYS A 6 5.00 12.78 -21.41
CA LYS A 6 5.57 13.86 -20.60
C LYS A 6 6.09 13.37 -19.25
N ASP A 7 5.39 12.43 -18.60
CA ASP A 7 5.84 11.86 -17.32
C ASP A 7 7.12 11.04 -17.45
N LEU A 8 7.36 10.44 -18.62
CA LEU A 8 8.62 9.73 -18.93
C LEU A 8 9.77 10.72 -19.19
N ASP A 9 9.52 11.75 -20.00
CA ASP A 9 10.52 12.73 -20.40
C ASP A 9 10.97 13.60 -19.20
N GLU A 10 10.02 14.01 -18.35
CA GLU A 10 10.27 14.84 -17.16
C GLU A 10 10.65 13.99 -15.94
N LYS A 11 10.60 12.66 -16.02
CA LYS A 11 10.90 11.71 -14.93
C LYS A 11 10.04 11.94 -13.68
N THR A 12 8.76 12.25 -13.88
CA THR A 12 7.80 12.56 -12.80
C THR A 12 7.06 11.34 -12.27
N LEU A 13 7.42 10.13 -12.73
CA LEU A 13 6.79 8.90 -12.27
C LEU A 13 7.12 8.60 -10.81
N CYS A 14 6.10 8.17 -10.08
CA CYS A 14 6.18 7.71 -8.71
C CYS A 14 5.51 6.34 -8.56
N PHE A 15 6.13 5.42 -7.87
CA PHE A 15 5.54 4.12 -7.54
C PHE A 15 4.84 4.23 -6.19
N ASP A 16 3.54 4.42 -6.23
CA ASP A 16 2.66 4.56 -5.07
C ASP A 16 2.20 3.18 -4.59
N ASN A 17 2.47 2.88 -3.33
CA ASN A 17 2.14 1.60 -2.70
C ASN A 17 1.11 1.85 -1.59
N PHE A 18 -0.15 1.70 -1.90
CA PHE A 18 -1.23 1.76 -0.92
C PHE A 18 -1.22 0.50 -0.07
N VAL A 19 -1.31 0.69 1.24
CA VAL A 19 -1.31 -0.39 2.23
C VAL A 19 -2.44 -0.18 3.23
N ASP A 20 -3.10 -1.27 3.61
CA ASP A 20 -4.19 -1.25 4.57
C ASP A 20 -4.37 -2.60 5.27
N ALA A 21 -4.98 -2.59 6.44
CA ALA A 21 -5.41 -3.80 7.14
C ALA A 21 -6.82 -3.67 7.71
N ASP A 22 -7.67 -4.64 7.45
CA ASP A 22 -8.91 -4.81 8.21
C ASP A 22 -8.60 -5.46 9.56
N LEU A 23 -8.85 -4.81 10.66
CA LEU A 23 -8.64 -5.42 11.98
C LEU A 23 -9.74 -6.48 12.24
N ALA A 24 -9.30 -7.75 12.42
CA ALA A 24 -10.18 -8.88 12.75
C ALA A 24 -11.34 -9.10 11.76
N GLY A 25 -11.16 -8.75 10.47
CA GLY A 25 -12.22 -8.84 9.46
C GLY A 25 -12.70 -10.28 9.16
N ASP A 26 -11.89 -11.30 9.43
CA ASP A 26 -12.33 -12.70 9.40
C ASP A 26 -13.05 -13.07 10.70
N PHE A 27 -14.36 -13.06 10.70
CA PHE A 27 -15.20 -13.35 11.87
C PHE A 27 -14.94 -14.74 12.48
N THR A 28 -14.48 -15.71 11.70
CA THR A 28 -14.23 -17.07 12.18
C THR A 28 -12.90 -17.17 12.93
N THR A 29 -11.85 -16.61 12.36
CA THR A 29 -10.50 -16.72 12.90
C THR A 29 -10.03 -15.47 13.63
N ARG A 30 -10.77 -14.37 13.54
CA ARG A 30 -10.43 -13.01 14.05
C ARG A 30 -9.10 -12.48 13.52
N ARG A 31 -8.65 -13.00 12.39
CA ARG A 31 -7.42 -12.53 11.75
C ARG A 31 -7.72 -11.38 10.82
N SER A 32 -6.81 -10.43 10.80
CA SER A 32 -6.81 -9.32 9.87
C SER A 32 -6.39 -9.76 8.46
N THR A 33 -6.80 -9.00 7.45
CA THR A 33 -6.33 -9.16 6.07
C THR A 33 -5.49 -7.94 5.70
N SER A 34 -4.25 -8.15 5.29
CA SER A 34 -3.41 -7.10 4.73
C SER A 34 -3.72 -6.92 3.25
N GLY A 35 -4.04 -5.69 2.84
CA GLY A 35 -4.19 -5.26 1.47
C GLY A 35 -2.97 -4.47 0.98
N TRP A 36 -2.61 -4.65 -0.28
CA TRP A 36 -1.61 -3.86 -0.97
C TRP A 36 -2.03 -3.62 -2.42
N VAL A 37 -1.89 -2.39 -2.89
CA VAL A 37 -2.04 -1.99 -4.29
C VAL A 37 -0.86 -1.13 -4.69
N GLY A 38 -0.16 -1.50 -5.76
CA GLY A 38 0.96 -0.74 -6.32
C GLY A 38 0.55 -0.09 -7.64
N LEU A 39 0.63 1.23 -7.71
CA LEU A 39 0.34 2.04 -8.90
C LEU A 39 1.59 2.81 -9.33
N LEU A 40 1.89 2.81 -10.62
CA LEU A 40 2.85 3.76 -11.20
C LEU A 40 2.09 4.98 -11.68
N ASN A 41 2.21 6.07 -10.96
CA ASN A 41 1.51 7.33 -11.22
C ASN A 41 2.48 8.41 -11.72
N GLY A 42 1.98 9.32 -12.53
CA GLY A 42 2.71 10.48 -13.03
C GLY A 42 1.92 11.77 -12.84
N GLN A 43 2.63 12.89 -12.75
CA GLN A 43 2.01 14.21 -12.55
C GLN A 43 1.15 14.66 -13.75
N SER A 44 1.43 14.14 -14.93
CA SER A 44 0.73 14.46 -16.18
C SER A 44 -0.38 13.46 -16.53
N GLY A 45 -0.75 12.57 -15.59
CA GLY A 45 -1.88 11.65 -15.73
C GLY A 45 -1.54 10.20 -16.06
N THR A 46 -0.26 9.82 -16.01
CA THR A 46 0.08 8.38 -16.05
C THR A 46 -0.53 7.67 -14.86
N CYS A 47 -1.22 6.55 -15.12
CA CYS A 47 -1.73 5.66 -14.07
C CYS A 47 -1.71 4.22 -14.56
N ILE A 48 -0.82 3.40 -14.00
CA ILE A 48 -0.62 1.99 -14.37
C ILE A 48 -0.65 1.14 -13.09
N PRO A 49 -1.61 0.23 -12.93
CA PRO A 49 -1.56 -0.76 -11.86
C PRO A 49 -0.42 -1.76 -12.12
N ILE A 50 0.51 -1.81 -11.19
CA ILE A 50 1.69 -2.70 -11.24
C ILE A 50 1.40 -4.03 -10.56
N GLY A 51 0.60 -4.00 -9.48
CA GLY A 51 0.20 -5.20 -8.79
C GLY A 51 -0.74 -4.93 -7.63
N ALA A 52 -1.39 -6.00 -7.18
CA ALA A 52 -2.27 -5.97 -6.02
C ALA A 52 -2.13 -7.28 -5.23
N HIS A 53 -2.40 -7.24 -3.93
CA HIS A 53 -2.31 -8.42 -3.09
C HIS A 53 -3.22 -8.29 -1.87
N ALA A 54 -3.94 -9.36 -1.58
CA ALA A 54 -4.69 -9.55 -0.34
C ALA A 54 -4.13 -10.78 0.38
N LYS A 55 -3.83 -10.66 1.67
CA LYS A 55 -3.32 -11.77 2.45
C LYS A 55 -3.83 -11.72 3.88
N ARG A 56 -4.49 -12.79 4.31
CA ARG A 56 -4.83 -12.98 5.72
C ARG A 56 -3.56 -13.08 6.56
N GLN A 57 -3.51 -12.34 7.66
CA GLN A 57 -2.38 -12.33 8.58
C GLN A 57 -2.25 -13.67 9.31
N GLY A 58 -1.03 -14.05 9.66
CA GLY A 58 -0.73 -15.36 10.25
C GLY A 58 -1.28 -15.53 11.68
N GLN A 59 -1.41 -14.43 12.41
CA GLN A 59 -1.87 -14.38 13.79
C GLN A 59 -3.00 -13.37 13.93
N VAL A 60 -3.72 -13.42 15.04
CA VAL A 60 -4.69 -12.40 15.42
C VAL A 60 -3.94 -11.14 15.86
N GLY A 61 -4.19 -10.01 15.23
CA GLY A 61 -3.67 -8.71 15.63
C GLY A 61 -4.36 -8.21 16.89
N LEU A 62 -3.62 -7.65 17.82
CA LEU A 62 -4.15 -7.11 19.08
C LEU A 62 -4.59 -5.65 18.96
N SER A 63 -4.18 -4.96 17.89
CA SER A 63 -4.54 -3.56 17.67
C SER A 63 -4.48 -3.19 16.19
N THR A 64 -5.22 -2.12 15.83
CA THR A 64 -5.16 -1.56 14.47
C THR A 64 -3.73 -1.18 14.06
N PRO A 65 -2.94 -0.43 14.86
CA PRO A 65 -1.56 -0.10 14.46
C PRO A 65 -0.67 -1.32 14.21
N GLU A 66 -0.85 -2.42 14.96
CA GLU A 66 -0.13 -3.68 14.71
C GLU A 66 -0.45 -4.24 13.33
N SER A 67 -1.74 -4.36 13.02
CA SER A 67 -2.20 -4.90 11.73
C SER A 67 -1.75 -4.04 10.56
N GLU A 68 -1.76 -2.72 10.72
CA GLU A 68 -1.31 -1.75 9.71
C GLU A 68 0.21 -1.77 9.47
N VAL A 69 1.01 -1.85 10.54
CA VAL A 69 2.47 -2.04 10.41
C VAL A 69 2.77 -3.34 9.66
N LEU A 70 2.03 -4.41 9.97
CA LEU A 70 2.18 -5.68 9.26
C LEU A 70 1.78 -5.57 7.78
N ALA A 71 0.69 -4.86 7.47
CA ALA A 71 0.28 -4.60 6.08
C ALA A 71 1.34 -3.81 5.32
N THR A 72 1.93 -2.78 5.95
CA THR A 72 3.02 -2.00 5.36
C THR A 72 4.24 -2.88 5.06
N VAL A 73 4.64 -3.75 5.99
CA VAL A 73 5.75 -4.68 5.78
C VAL A 73 5.45 -5.69 4.66
N VAL A 74 4.21 -6.19 4.58
CA VAL A 74 3.78 -7.08 3.48
C VAL A 74 3.86 -6.35 2.14
N GLY A 75 3.34 -5.12 2.07
CA GLY A 75 3.41 -4.27 0.89
C GLY A 75 4.86 -3.98 0.48
N ALA A 76 5.71 -3.61 1.41
CA ALA A 76 7.13 -3.34 1.16
C ALA A 76 7.86 -4.56 0.57
N LYS A 77 7.68 -5.74 1.16
CA LYS A 77 8.27 -6.99 0.64
C LYS A 77 7.81 -7.31 -0.78
N ARG A 78 6.60 -6.88 -1.17
CA ARG A 78 6.08 -7.04 -2.53
C ARG A 78 6.64 -5.98 -3.48
N SER A 79 6.61 -4.72 -3.06
CA SER A 79 6.93 -3.57 -3.90
C SER A 79 8.42 -3.43 -4.23
N ILE A 80 9.34 -3.81 -3.33
CA ILE A 80 10.79 -3.66 -3.53
C ILE A 80 11.25 -4.24 -4.87
N ARG A 81 10.81 -5.45 -5.21
CA ARG A 81 11.19 -6.09 -6.48
C ARG A 81 10.63 -5.35 -7.69
N HIS A 82 9.37 -4.90 -7.63
CA HIS A 82 8.75 -4.12 -8.69
C HIS A 82 9.44 -2.78 -8.86
N HIS A 83 9.77 -2.09 -7.76
CA HIS A 83 10.50 -0.83 -7.78
C HIS A 83 11.89 -0.97 -8.44
N MET A 84 12.65 -2.00 -8.04
CA MET A 84 13.95 -2.28 -8.67
C MET A 84 13.83 -2.52 -10.17
N LEU A 85 12.80 -3.29 -10.60
CA LEU A 85 12.54 -3.54 -12.01
C LEU A 85 12.17 -2.25 -12.75
N LEU A 86 11.28 -1.43 -12.18
CA LEU A 86 10.89 -0.13 -12.77
C LEU A 86 12.10 0.79 -12.94
N CYS A 87 12.96 0.93 -11.93
CA CYS A 87 14.17 1.74 -12.02
C CYS A 87 15.11 1.23 -13.14
N ARG A 88 15.24 -0.09 -13.26
CA ARG A 88 16.08 -0.70 -14.30
C ARG A 88 15.51 -0.48 -15.71
N MET A 89 14.21 -0.65 -15.89
CA MET A 89 13.53 -0.47 -17.18
C MET A 89 13.55 0.99 -17.64
N LEU A 90 13.27 1.91 -16.71
CA LEU A 90 13.19 3.34 -16.99
C LEU A 90 14.56 4.02 -17.00
N LYS A 91 15.61 3.35 -16.52
CA LYS A 91 17.01 3.85 -16.46
C LYS A 91 17.18 5.10 -15.60
N TYR A 92 16.29 5.30 -14.60
CA TYR A 92 16.45 6.31 -13.56
C TYR A 92 15.84 5.84 -12.25
N SER A 93 16.16 6.51 -11.13
CA SER A 93 15.57 6.21 -9.83
C SER A 93 14.14 6.72 -9.77
N VAL A 94 13.18 5.81 -9.81
CA VAL A 94 11.75 6.13 -9.66
C VAL A 94 11.48 6.43 -8.19
N LYS A 95 10.83 7.57 -7.88
CA LYS A 95 10.34 7.83 -6.51
C LYS A 95 9.36 6.72 -6.13
N HIS A 96 9.39 6.27 -4.87
CA HIS A 96 8.34 5.37 -4.35
C HIS A 96 7.86 5.83 -2.99
N ARG A 97 6.60 5.47 -2.65
CA ARG A 97 5.96 5.83 -1.38
C ARG A 97 5.14 4.65 -0.87
N TYR A 98 4.99 4.59 0.45
CA TYR A 98 3.99 3.75 1.12
C TYR A 98 2.90 4.66 1.66
N LEU A 99 1.67 4.43 1.23
CA LEU A 99 0.50 5.25 1.52
C LEU A 99 -0.44 4.46 2.44
N GLY A 100 -0.57 4.89 3.68
CA GLY A 100 -1.46 4.28 4.66
C GLY A 100 -2.27 5.33 5.41
N ASP A 101 -3.42 4.96 5.92
CA ASP A 101 -4.38 5.88 6.55
C ASP A 101 -4.36 5.85 8.08
N ASN A 102 -3.44 5.11 8.69
CA ASN A 102 -3.30 5.00 10.15
C ASN A 102 -2.10 5.79 10.68
N PRO A 103 -2.28 7.03 11.22
CA PRO A 103 -1.17 7.83 11.73
C PRO A 103 -0.35 7.14 12.84
N PRO A 104 -0.95 6.42 13.82
CA PRO A 104 -0.18 5.67 14.82
C PRO A 104 0.80 4.66 14.21
N SER A 105 0.43 3.96 13.13
CA SER A 105 1.34 3.04 12.44
C SER A 105 2.53 3.77 11.82
N GLY A 106 2.30 4.95 11.23
CA GLY A 106 3.36 5.82 10.72
C GLY A 106 4.35 6.25 11.79
N HIS A 107 3.87 6.62 12.98
CA HIS A 107 4.75 6.96 14.12
C HIS A 107 5.60 5.78 14.58
N ILE A 108 5.03 4.57 14.62
CA ILE A 108 5.77 3.35 14.97
C ILE A 108 6.85 3.05 13.92
N LEU A 109 6.53 3.17 12.64
CA LEU A 109 7.49 3.01 11.54
C LEU A 109 8.62 4.04 11.66
N ALA A 110 8.30 5.30 11.92
CA ALA A 110 9.28 6.37 12.10
C ALA A 110 10.19 6.15 13.31
N ALA A 111 9.65 5.62 14.41
CA ALA A 111 10.44 5.32 15.61
C ALA A 111 11.31 4.06 15.48
N GLY A 112 10.92 3.09 14.63
CA GLY A 112 11.61 1.81 14.47
C GLY A 112 11.53 0.88 15.67
N LEU A 113 10.80 1.29 16.71
CA LEU A 113 10.59 0.53 17.95
C LEU A 113 9.22 0.87 18.57
N SER A 114 8.68 -0.08 19.31
CA SER A 114 7.49 0.10 20.14
C SER A 114 7.50 -0.95 21.24
N ALA A 115 7.44 -0.51 22.49
CA ALA A 115 7.35 -1.42 23.64
C ALA A 115 6.09 -2.30 23.55
N GLN A 116 4.97 -1.71 23.09
CA GLN A 116 3.70 -2.41 22.91
C GLN A 116 3.74 -3.49 21.81
N LEU A 117 4.57 -3.31 20.78
CA LEU A 117 4.68 -4.20 19.64
C LEU A 117 5.98 -5.02 19.61
N ALA A 118 6.76 -5.01 20.69
CA ALA A 118 8.03 -5.73 20.76
C ALA A 118 7.90 -7.24 20.49
N TYR A 119 6.73 -7.82 20.76
CA TYR A 119 6.45 -9.24 20.53
C TYR A 119 6.26 -9.58 19.03
N MET A 120 6.01 -8.63 18.14
CA MET A 120 5.74 -8.88 16.72
C MET A 120 6.84 -9.67 16.02
N LYS A 121 8.10 -9.50 16.46
CA LYS A 121 9.22 -10.27 15.90
C LYS A 121 9.04 -11.77 16.13
N ARG A 122 8.51 -12.17 17.29
CA ARG A 122 8.30 -13.59 17.64
C ARG A 122 7.01 -14.14 17.08
N THR A 123 5.93 -13.36 17.07
CA THR A 123 4.58 -13.81 16.70
C THR A 123 4.27 -13.63 15.23
N GLN A 124 4.67 -12.51 14.64
CA GLN A 124 4.36 -12.14 13.25
C GLN A 124 5.58 -12.24 12.30
N GLY A 125 6.78 -12.49 12.84
CA GLY A 125 8.01 -12.49 12.03
C GLY A 125 8.36 -11.10 11.48
N VAL A 126 7.93 -10.02 12.17
CA VAL A 126 8.16 -8.63 11.76
C VAL A 126 9.18 -7.98 12.67
N SER A 127 10.25 -7.44 12.09
CA SER A 127 11.21 -6.59 12.76
C SER A 127 10.80 -5.12 12.54
N LEU A 128 10.54 -4.39 13.62
CA LEU A 128 10.23 -2.95 13.54
C LEU A 128 11.44 -2.16 13.04
N ALA A 129 12.66 -2.55 13.39
CA ALA A 129 13.88 -1.93 12.87
C ALA A 129 13.97 -2.11 11.34
N TRP A 130 13.70 -3.32 10.82
CA TRP A 130 13.65 -3.54 9.37
C TRP A 130 12.56 -2.68 8.69
N ALA A 131 11.40 -2.58 9.32
CA ALA A 131 10.30 -1.76 8.82
C ALA A 131 10.68 -0.26 8.80
N HIS A 132 11.38 0.21 9.85
CA HIS A 132 11.94 1.56 9.90
C HIS A 132 12.91 1.79 8.73
N ASP A 133 13.93 0.96 8.59
CA ASP A 133 14.98 1.13 7.58
C ASP A 133 14.46 1.11 6.15
N ASN A 134 13.37 0.35 5.88
CA ASN A 134 12.87 0.13 4.53
C ASN A 134 11.59 0.89 4.19
N CYS A 135 10.86 1.41 5.19
CA CYS A 135 9.56 2.03 4.95
C CYS A 135 9.46 3.46 5.49
N SER A 136 10.12 3.80 6.60
CA SER A 136 9.81 5.04 7.35
C SER A 136 9.97 6.30 6.52
N GLN A 137 11.08 6.43 5.80
CA GLN A 137 11.38 7.61 4.97
C GLN A 137 10.49 7.75 3.73
N PHE A 138 9.75 6.70 3.40
CA PHE A 138 8.85 6.62 2.24
C PHE A 138 7.38 6.56 2.64
N PHE A 139 7.07 6.52 3.93
CA PHE A 139 5.70 6.44 4.42
C PHE A 139 5.07 7.82 4.44
N GLU A 140 3.92 7.94 3.78
CA GLU A 140 3.10 9.14 3.75
C GLU A 140 1.67 8.78 4.19
N HIS A 141 1.04 9.66 4.97
CA HIS A 141 -0.35 9.49 5.36
C HIS A 141 -1.28 9.83 4.20
N VAL A 142 -2.30 9.01 3.98
CA VAL A 142 -3.39 9.24 3.03
C VAL A 142 -4.72 9.20 3.78
N GLY A 143 -5.72 9.95 3.30
CA GLY A 143 -7.07 9.87 3.86
C GLY A 143 -7.69 8.48 3.63
N SER A 144 -8.50 7.99 4.58
CA SER A 144 -9.11 6.65 4.48
C SER A 144 -9.95 6.47 3.21
N ASP A 145 -10.65 7.53 2.76
CA ASP A 145 -11.41 7.47 1.51
C ASP A 145 -10.54 7.47 0.24
N GLU A 146 -9.24 7.75 0.37
CA GLU A 146 -8.26 7.75 -0.71
C GLU A 146 -7.37 6.51 -0.68
N ASN A 147 -7.45 5.68 0.37
CA ASN A 147 -6.63 4.48 0.49
C ASN A 147 -7.15 3.37 -0.43
N THR A 148 -6.59 3.29 -1.62
CA THR A 148 -6.99 2.31 -2.65
C THR A 148 -6.81 0.86 -2.21
N ALA A 149 -5.99 0.57 -1.18
CA ALA A 149 -5.82 -0.78 -0.65
C ALA A 149 -7.07 -1.34 0.03
N ASP A 150 -8.04 -0.50 0.43
CA ASP A 150 -9.33 -0.92 0.98
C ASP A 150 -10.07 -1.93 0.10
N ILE A 151 -9.95 -1.81 -1.22
CA ILE A 151 -10.58 -2.74 -2.18
C ILE A 151 -10.06 -4.18 -2.04
N MET A 152 -8.90 -4.36 -1.41
CA MET A 152 -8.24 -5.67 -1.28
C MET A 152 -8.61 -6.41 -0.01
N ASN A 153 -9.16 -5.75 1.00
CA ASN A 153 -9.33 -6.34 2.33
C ASN A 153 -10.66 -6.04 3.02
N LYS A 154 -11.47 -5.10 2.50
CA LYS A 154 -12.74 -4.71 3.10
C LYS A 154 -13.92 -4.97 2.13
N PRO A 155 -15.08 -5.40 2.62
CA PRO A 155 -16.31 -5.34 1.84
C PRO A 155 -16.69 -3.86 1.65
N LEU A 156 -16.64 -3.38 0.43
CA LEU A 156 -16.97 -2.00 0.07
C LEU A 156 -18.38 -1.92 -0.51
N ASP A 157 -19.07 -0.82 -0.26
CA ASP A 157 -20.26 -0.47 -1.02
C ASP A 157 -19.92 -0.16 -2.49
N ALA A 158 -20.93 -0.15 -3.36
CA ALA A 158 -20.74 0.02 -4.79
C ALA A 158 -20.05 1.35 -5.16
N VAL A 159 -20.30 2.43 -4.40
CA VAL A 159 -19.73 3.76 -4.66
C VAL A 159 -18.23 3.78 -4.34
N LYS A 160 -17.84 3.30 -3.15
CA LYS A 160 -16.43 3.21 -2.76
C LYS A 160 -15.67 2.24 -3.65
N PHE A 161 -16.27 1.09 -3.98
CA PHE A 161 -15.65 0.14 -4.90
C PHE A 161 -15.40 0.77 -6.27
N ALA A 162 -16.38 1.48 -6.84
CA ALA A 162 -16.23 2.17 -8.12
C ALA A 162 -15.15 3.26 -8.06
N LYS A 163 -15.09 4.05 -6.97
CA LYS A 163 -14.06 5.06 -6.74
C LYS A 163 -12.66 4.45 -6.80
N HIS A 164 -12.39 3.41 -6.00
CA HIS A 164 -11.07 2.77 -5.96
C HIS A 164 -10.73 2.05 -7.28
N ARG A 165 -11.72 1.42 -7.93
CA ARG A 165 -11.53 0.84 -9.25
C ARG A 165 -11.11 1.90 -10.28
N THR A 166 -11.75 3.06 -10.25
CA THR A 166 -11.41 4.19 -11.14
C THR A 166 -10.04 4.75 -10.83
N SER A 167 -9.66 4.92 -9.55
CA SER A 167 -8.33 5.40 -9.17
C SER A 167 -7.19 4.47 -9.64
N MET A 168 -7.48 3.17 -9.82
CA MET A 168 -6.55 2.21 -10.41
C MET A 168 -6.58 2.20 -11.94
N ASN A 169 -7.40 3.01 -12.58
CA ASN A 169 -7.63 3.00 -14.03
C ASN A 169 -8.05 1.61 -14.56
N ILE A 170 -8.86 0.87 -13.78
CA ILE A 170 -9.37 -0.44 -14.13
C ILE A 170 -10.84 -0.32 -14.53
N GLY A 171 -11.16 -0.79 -15.75
CA GLY A 171 -12.54 -0.95 -16.22
C GLY A 171 -13.30 0.37 -16.48
N ALA A 172 -12.62 1.50 -16.63
CA ALA A 172 -13.21 2.67 -17.27
C ALA A 172 -13.40 2.35 -18.74
N ARG A 173 -14.65 2.09 -19.16
CA ARG A 173 -14.97 2.03 -20.58
C ARG A 173 -15.00 3.48 -21.10
N PRO A 174 -14.73 3.71 -22.41
CA PRO A 174 -14.78 5.06 -22.98
C PRO A 174 -16.11 5.79 -22.71
N GLU A 175 -17.21 5.05 -22.57
CA GLU A 175 -18.52 5.57 -22.22
C GLU A 175 -18.68 5.96 -20.73
N ASP A 176 -17.78 5.53 -19.84
CA ASP A 176 -17.82 5.86 -18.40
C ASP A 176 -17.04 7.15 -18.08
N VAL A 177 -16.46 7.82 -19.09
CA VAL A 177 -15.57 9.01 -18.98
C VAL A 177 -16.20 10.27 -19.58
N SER A 178 -17.48 10.23 -19.91
CA SER A 178 -18.23 11.39 -20.46
C SER A 178 -18.86 12.25 -19.38
#